data_4da1ebd4253d68cefad9bcba5d582a73
#
_entry.id   4da1ebd4253d68cefad9bcba5d582a73
#
_cell.length_a   1.000
_cell.length_b   1.000
_cell.length_c   1.000
_cell.angle_alpha   90.00
_cell.angle_beta   90.00
_cell.angle_gamma   90.00
#
_symmetry.space_group_name_H-M   'P 1'
#
loop_
_entity.id
_entity.type
_entity.pdbx_description
1 polymer ?
#
loop_
_entity_poly.entity_id
_entity_poly.type
_entity_poly.pdbx_seq_one_letter_code
_entity_poly.pdbx_strand_id
1 'polypeptide(L)'
;MSSPDRLRGLITPVRTAMANFDSASVQSALGAFMSQDATLHLSHPFGDLSGPQSLFDAAYAPLFNALPDLERRDWIVTAGTDTDGNDWIGCAGHYVGTFTRPFLDIPPTGHFAHMRFHEFYRVSDDRVVEMQAIWDLPELMMQAGAWPMVPSLGREMYISGPATQDGVSFDTRKAEQSAQSLEIVIGMLTDLSRHPAEGGPEIMQAEKHWDPRVNWYGPAGIGTARGFAGFRHWHQIPFLNAMPDRGQYVDEIEY
;
A
#
# COMPACT_ATOMS: atom_id res chain seq x y z
N MET A 1 8.21 0.91 24.01
CA MET A 1 7.56 1.42 22.79
C MET A 1 8.44 2.49 22.17
N SER A 2 8.80 2.31 20.93
CA SER A 2 9.53 3.31 20.16
C SER A 2 8.60 4.49 19.82
N SER A 3 9.14 5.71 19.70
CA SER A 3 8.28 6.81 19.25
C SER A 3 7.92 6.60 17.76
N PRO A 4 6.68 6.88 17.33
CA PRO A 4 6.28 6.77 15.93
C PRO A 4 7.17 7.56 14.97
N ASP A 5 7.71 8.71 15.42
CA ASP A 5 8.60 9.54 14.60
C ASP A 5 9.96 8.86 14.40
N ARG A 6 10.50 8.20 15.44
CA ARG A 6 11.72 7.40 15.32
C ARG A 6 11.53 6.25 14.34
N LEU A 7 10.42 5.51 14.47
CA LEU A 7 10.11 4.40 13.57
C LEU A 7 10.00 4.87 12.11
N ARG A 8 9.24 5.92 11.84
CA ARG A 8 9.13 6.51 10.49
C ARG A 8 10.47 6.97 9.94
N GLY A 9 11.37 7.41 10.82
CA GLY A 9 12.72 7.83 10.45
C GLY A 9 13.58 6.68 9.90
N LEU A 10 13.32 5.42 10.32
CA LEU A 10 14.13 4.26 9.91
C LEU A 10 14.09 4.00 8.40
N ILE A 11 12.98 4.28 7.72
CA ILE A 11 12.86 4.07 6.27
C ILE A 11 13.46 5.23 5.43
N THR A 12 13.81 6.35 6.05
CA THR A 12 14.33 7.53 5.34
C THR A 12 15.56 7.23 4.47
N PRO A 13 16.55 6.43 4.88
CA PRO A 13 17.69 6.08 4.03
C PRO A 13 17.28 5.34 2.75
N VAL A 14 16.33 4.42 2.83
CA VAL A 14 15.80 3.70 1.66
C VAL A 14 15.08 4.68 0.72
N ARG A 15 14.22 5.55 1.25
CA ARG A 15 13.53 6.58 0.47
C ARG A 15 14.51 7.53 -0.22
N THR A 16 15.58 7.93 0.48
CA THR A 16 16.63 8.80 -0.09
C THR A 16 17.40 8.08 -1.20
N ALA A 17 17.79 6.83 -0.99
CA ALA A 17 18.49 6.03 -2.01
C ALA A 17 17.64 5.87 -3.28
N MET A 18 16.34 5.63 -3.13
CA MET A 18 15.37 5.50 -4.23
C MET A 18 15.15 6.79 -5.04
N ALA A 19 15.59 7.95 -4.54
CA ALA A 19 15.49 9.22 -5.26
C ALA A 19 16.72 9.53 -6.14
N ASN A 20 17.77 8.69 -6.09
CA ASN A 20 19.06 8.97 -6.74
C ASN A 20 19.32 8.13 -8.00
N PHE A 21 18.38 7.32 -8.46
CA PHE A 21 18.51 6.43 -9.63
C PHE A 21 19.70 5.44 -9.54
N ASP A 22 20.11 5.12 -8.32
CA ASP A 22 21.28 4.27 -8.03
C ASP A 22 20.84 3.00 -7.29
N SER A 23 20.80 1.89 -8.02
CA SER A 23 20.41 0.59 -7.48
C SER A 23 21.38 0.07 -6.41
N ALA A 24 22.68 0.40 -6.48
CA ALA A 24 23.64 -0.03 -5.49
C ALA A 24 23.44 0.67 -4.14
N SER A 25 23.08 1.95 -4.17
CA SER A 25 22.68 2.69 -2.97
C SER A 25 21.43 2.11 -2.33
N VAL A 26 20.45 1.67 -3.13
CA VAL A 26 19.23 1.01 -2.65
C VAL A 26 19.54 -0.33 -2.02
N GLN A 27 20.35 -1.17 -2.66
CA GLN A 27 20.80 -2.45 -2.10
C GLN A 27 21.47 -2.26 -0.73
N SER A 28 22.38 -1.28 -0.64
CA SER A 28 23.06 -0.94 0.62
C SER A 28 22.09 -0.45 1.69
N ALA A 29 21.15 0.43 1.33
CA ALA A 29 20.14 0.94 2.26
C ALA A 29 19.19 -0.15 2.78
N LEU A 30 18.75 -1.08 1.93
CA LEU A 30 17.97 -2.24 2.33
C LEU A 30 18.72 -3.14 3.30
N GLY A 31 20.03 -3.40 3.03
CA GLY A 31 20.89 -4.18 3.92
C GLY A 31 21.10 -3.55 5.30
N ALA A 32 21.06 -2.21 5.38
CA ALA A 32 21.10 -1.49 6.66
C ALA A 32 19.74 -1.44 7.36
N PHE A 33 18.65 -1.40 6.61
CA PHE A 33 17.28 -1.27 7.11
C PHE A 33 16.72 -2.59 7.64
N MET A 34 17.04 -3.74 6.99
CA MET A 34 16.48 -5.05 7.32
C MET A 34 17.48 -5.96 8.03
N SER A 35 16.97 -6.90 8.83
CA SER A 35 17.75 -8.04 9.31
C SER A 35 18.07 -8.99 8.15
N GLN A 36 19.19 -9.69 8.24
CA GLN A 36 19.62 -10.63 7.20
C GLN A 36 18.69 -11.84 7.06
N ASP A 37 17.95 -12.14 8.10
CA ASP A 37 16.98 -13.23 8.25
C ASP A 37 15.52 -12.72 8.25
N ALA A 38 15.29 -11.47 7.86
CA ALA A 38 13.94 -10.91 7.79
C ALA A 38 13.03 -11.76 6.90
N THR A 39 11.82 -12.03 7.36
CA THR A 39 10.80 -12.74 6.58
C THR A 39 10.02 -11.73 5.74
N LEU A 40 9.89 -11.98 4.43
CA LEU A 40 9.30 -11.03 3.50
C LEU A 40 8.16 -11.71 2.75
N HIS A 41 6.95 -11.17 2.88
CA HIS A 41 5.74 -11.66 2.22
C HIS A 41 5.30 -10.66 1.15
N LEU A 42 5.53 -10.99 -0.11
CA LEU A 42 5.12 -10.19 -1.24
C LEU A 42 3.99 -10.87 -2.01
N SER A 43 3.16 -10.06 -2.66
CA SER A 43 2.15 -10.58 -3.58
C SER A 43 2.79 -11.33 -4.76
N HIS A 44 1.99 -12.21 -5.40
CA HIS A 44 2.42 -12.90 -6.61
C HIS A 44 2.98 -11.90 -7.64
N PRO A 45 4.10 -12.22 -8.37
CA PRO A 45 4.78 -13.51 -8.45
C PRO A 45 5.95 -13.70 -7.47
N PHE A 46 6.23 -12.75 -6.60
CA PHE A 46 7.42 -12.78 -5.73
C PHE A 46 7.30 -13.83 -4.61
N GLY A 47 6.14 -13.89 -3.95
CA GLY A 47 5.90 -14.82 -2.84
C GLY A 47 6.76 -14.51 -1.61
N ASP A 48 7.10 -15.58 -0.88
CA ASP A 48 7.91 -15.47 0.33
C ASP A 48 9.40 -15.41 0.01
N LEU A 49 10.08 -14.42 0.56
CA LEU A 49 11.51 -14.20 0.43
C LEU A 49 12.17 -14.10 1.82
N SER A 50 13.48 -14.18 1.89
CA SER A 50 14.22 -14.04 3.13
C SER A 50 15.41 -13.10 2.98
N GLY A 51 15.41 -12.05 3.78
CA GLY A 51 16.48 -11.06 3.87
C GLY A 51 16.52 -10.04 2.73
N PRO A 52 17.27 -8.95 2.94
CA PRO A 52 17.29 -7.80 2.01
C PRO A 52 17.88 -8.13 0.64
N GLN A 53 18.83 -9.09 0.57
CA GLN A 53 19.47 -9.45 -0.69
C GLN A 53 18.48 -10.16 -1.62
N SER A 54 17.68 -11.11 -1.10
CA SER A 54 16.69 -11.80 -1.92
C SER A 54 15.60 -10.86 -2.42
N LEU A 55 15.19 -9.88 -1.60
CA LEU A 55 14.26 -8.84 -2.01
C LEU A 55 14.84 -7.99 -3.15
N PHE A 56 16.10 -7.60 -3.01
CA PHE A 56 16.76 -6.81 -4.04
C PHE A 56 16.84 -7.58 -5.35
N ASP A 57 17.33 -8.82 -5.32
CA ASP A 57 17.56 -9.63 -6.53
C ASP A 57 16.24 -10.02 -7.22
N ALA A 58 15.21 -10.38 -6.46
CA ALA A 58 13.95 -10.85 -7.01
C ALA A 58 13.03 -9.71 -7.48
N ALA A 59 13.05 -8.56 -6.82
CA ALA A 59 12.08 -7.50 -7.04
C ALA A 59 12.71 -6.18 -7.51
N TYR A 60 13.64 -5.59 -6.75
CA TYR A 60 14.16 -4.26 -7.06
C TYR A 60 15.13 -4.23 -8.25
N ALA A 61 16.04 -5.19 -8.38
CA ALA A 61 16.98 -5.21 -9.50
C ALA A 61 16.26 -5.36 -10.86
N PRO A 62 15.27 -6.27 -11.02
CA PRO A 62 14.44 -6.31 -12.23
C PRO A 62 13.66 -5.01 -12.47
N LEU A 63 13.13 -4.38 -11.41
CA LEU A 63 12.38 -3.14 -11.52
C LEU A 63 13.28 -1.99 -11.98
N PHE A 64 14.50 -1.85 -11.43
CA PHE A 64 15.49 -0.88 -11.90
C PHE A 64 15.94 -1.13 -13.34
N ASN A 65 16.03 -2.39 -13.75
CA ASN A 65 16.33 -2.70 -15.15
C ASN A 65 15.20 -2.23 -16.08
N ALA A 66 13.95 -2.36 -15.63
CA ALA A 66 12.77 -1.97 -16.42
C ALA A 66 12.55 -0.46 -16.45
N LEU A 67 12.78 0.21 -15.33
CA LEU A 67 12.67 1.66 -15.12
C LEU A 67 14.05 2.21 -14.65
N PRO A 68 14.95 2.58 -15.57
CA PRO A 68 16.31 3.02 -15.20
C PRO A 68 16.36 4.31 -14.36
N ASP A 69 15.33 5.12 -14.43
CA ASP A 69 15.10 6.34 -13.65
C ASP A 69 14.06 6.12 -12.55
N LEU A 70 14.05 4.91 -11.96
CA LEU A 70 13.11 4.52 -10.92
C LEU A 70 13.18 5.46 -9.71
N GLU A 71 12.03 5.97 -9.31
CA GLU A 71 11.84 6.69 -8.06
C GLU A 71 10.74 6.03 -7.20
N ARG A 72 10.93 6.09 -5.89
CA ARG A 72 9.88 5.78 -4.91
C ARG A 72 9.21 7.07 -4.46
N ARG A 73 7.91 7.18 -4.67
CA ARG A 73 7.10 8.34 -4.30
C ARG A 73 6.07 7.94 -3.24
N ASP A 74 6.48 8.02 -1.96
CA ASP A 74 5.54 7.83 -0.85
C ASP A 74 4.57 9.01 -0.76
N TRP A 75 3.31 8.72 -0.52
CA TRP A 75 2.29 9.70 -0.19
C TRP A 75 1.69 9.49 1.21
N ILE A 76 1.95 8.34 1.85
CA ILE A 76 1.69 8.07 3.26
C ILE A 76 2.89 7.32 3.85
N VAL A 77 3.37 7.76 5.00
CA VAL A 77 4.29 7.02 5.87
C VAL A 77 3.76 7.12 7.30
N THR A 78 3.27 6.01 7.83
CA THR A 78 2.75 5.91 9.19
C THR A 78 3.64 5.00 10.03
N ALA A 79 3.53 5.08 11.34
CA ALA A 79 4.12 4.10 12.24
C ALA A 79 3.31 4.02 13.54
N GLY A 80 3.33 2.88 14.17
CA GLY A 80 2.65 2.62 15.42
C GLY A 80 3.03 1.28 16.01
N THR A 81 2.45 0.97 17.15
CA THR A 81 2.60 -0.30 17.84
C THR A 81 1.24 -1.00 17.82
N ASP A 82 1.21 -2.27 17.42
CA ASP A 82 0.00 -3.09 17.40
C ASP A 82 -0.41 -3.54 18.82
N THR A 83 -1.50 -4.29 18.92
CA THR A 83 -2.04 -4.78 20.19
C THR A 83 -1.11 -5.79 20.88
N ASP A 84 -0.25 -6.48 20.13
CA ASP A 84 0.72 -7.44 20.63
C ASP A 84 2.04 -6.79 21.08
N GLY A 85 2.15 -5.47 20.91
CA GLY A 85 3.33 -4.70 21.28
C GLY A 85 4.42 -4.67 20.19
N ASN A 86 4.12 -5.10 18.96
CA ASN A 86 5.05 -5.01 17.84
C ASN A 86 5.04 -3.60 17.22
N ASP A 87 6.21 -3.10 16.91
CA ASP A 87 6.37 -1.81 16.22
C ASP A 87 6.30 -2.01 14.71
N TRP A 88 5.47 -1.21 14.02
CA TRP A 88 5.25 -1.26 12.58
C TRP A 88 5.46 0.08 11.89
N ILE A 89 5.94 0.02 10.64
CA ILE A 89 5.96 1.15 9.70
C ILE A 89 5.07 0.77 8.52
N GLY A 90 4.11 1.62 8.16
CA GLY A 90 3.26 1.45 7.00
C GLY A 90 3.54 2.51 5.95
N CYS A 91 3.75 2.10 4.71
CA CYS A 91 4.02 2.98 3.58
C CYS A 91 3.04 2.73 2.44
N ALA A 92 2.55 3.79 1.84
CA ALA A 92 1.81 3.74 0.60
C ALA A 92 2.34 4.78 -0.38
N GLY A 93 2.51 4.39 -1.63
CA GLY A 93 3.12 5.25 -2.63
C GLY A 93 3.05 4.66 -4.03
N HIS A 94 3.90 5.19 -4.90
CA HIS A 94 4.14 4.66 -6.24
C HIS A 94 5.63 4.50 -6.49
N TYR A 95 5.97 3.41 -7.18
CA TYR A 95 7.17 3.33 -7.97
C TYR A 95 6.89 3.98 -9.32
N VAL A 96 7.73 4.91 -9.73
CA VAL A 96 7.55 5.68 -10.98
C VAL A 96 8.85 5.73 -11.76
N GLY A 97 8.74 5.84 -13.07
CA GLY A 97 9.89 5.98 -13.95
C GLY A 97 9.50 5.82 -15.42
N THR A 98 10.49 5.88 -16.29
CA THR A 98 10.33 5.62 -17.73
C THR A 98 10.43 4.12 -17.98
N PHE A 99 9.32 3.48 -18.35
CA PHE A 99 9.24 2.02 -18.54
C PHE A 99 9.82 1.62 -19.90
N THR A 100 11.10 1.27 -19.91
CA THR A 100 11.90 1.09 -21.14
C THR A 100 12.22 -0.36 -21.50
N ARG A 101 12.14 -1.31 -20.54
CA ARG A 101 12.40 -2.74 -20.73
C ARG A 101 11.32 -3.56 -20.05
N PRO A 102 11.10 -4.83 -20.46
CA PRO A 102 10.09 -5.67 -19.82
C PRO A 102 10.32 -5.84 -18.32
N PHE A 103 9.22 -5.86 -17.56
CA PHE A 103 9.20 -6.20 -16.14
C PHE A 103 8.24 -7.37 -15.91
N LEU A 104 8.74 -8.52 -15.47
CA LEU A 104 7.93 -9.73 -15.26
C LEU A 104 7.05 -10.08 -16.48
N ASP A 105 7.65 -10.00 -17.67
CA ASP A 105 6.98 -10.21 -18.97
C ASP A 105 5.93 -9.13 -19.34
N ILE A 106 5.73 -8.09 -18.52
CA ILE A 106 4.92 -6.93 -18.89
C ILE A 106 5.72 -6.11 -19.92
N PRO A 107 5.17 -5.86 -21.13
CA PRO A 107 5.90 -5.14 -22.17
C PRO A 107 6.10 -3.66 -21.78
N PRO A 108 7.24 -3.06 -22.17
CA PRO A 108 7.53 -1.66 -21.89
C PRO A 108 6.63 -0.72 -22.69
N THR A 109 6.30 0.43 -22.09
CA THR A 109 5.52 1.48 -22.77
C THR A 109 6.41 2.49 -23.52
N GLY A 110 7.67 2.62 -23.16
CA GLY A 110 8.56 3.69 -23.58
C GLY A 110 8.23 5.06 -22.97
N HIS A 111 7.26 5.12 -22.06
CA HIS A 111 6.74 6.35 -21.46
C HIS A 111 6.83 6.29 -19.92
N PHE A 112 6.52 7.42 -19.26
CA PHE A 112 6.31 7.44 -17.83
C PHE A 112 5.27 6.40 -17.44
N ALA A 113 5.60 5.62 -16.42
CA ALA A 113 4.72 4.64 -15.83
C ALA A 113 4.76 4.73 -14.31
N HIS A 114 3.70 4.24 -13.69
CA HIS A 114 3.59 4.19 -12.23
C HIS A 114 3.00 2.84 -11.79
N MET A 115 3.42 2.38 -10.63
CA MET A 115 2.93 1.17 -9.99
C MET A 115 2.74 1.45 -8.50
N ARG A 116 1.51 1.34 -8.03
CA ARG A 116 1.17 1.55 -6.62
C ARG A 116 1.77 0.45 -5.76
N PHE A 117 2.18 0.83 -4.55
CA PHE A 117 2.58 -0.13 -3.52
C PHE A 117 1.93 0.19 -2.19
N HIS A 118 1.73 -0.86 -1.39
CA HIS A 118 1.47 -0.82 0.04
C HIS A 118 2.47 -1.77 0.70
N GLU A 119 3.23 -1.26 1.65
CA GLU A 119 4.32 -1.99 2.31
C GLU A 119 4.27 -1.75 3.81
N PHE A 120 4.30 -2.83 4.57
CA PHE A 120 4.31 -2.81 6.02
C PHE A 120 5.56 -3.52 6.50
N TYR A 121 6.20 -2.93 7.51
CA TYR A 121 7.47 -3.39 8.04
C TYR A 121 7.38 -3.53 9.55
N ARG A 122 7.48 -4.74 10.07
CA ARG A 122 7.62 -4.98 11.50
C ARG A 122 9.06 -4.76 11.92
N VAL A 123 9.24 -3.99 12.99
CA VAL A 123 10.55 -3.53 13.46
C VAL A 123 10.86 -4.15 14.81
N SER A 124 12.08 -4.66 14.96
CA SER A 124 12.68 -5.04 16.24
C SER A 124 14.14 -4.56 16.25
N ASP A 125 14.58 -3.97 17.34
CA ASP A 125 15.95 -3.46 17.52
C ASP A 125 16.41 -2.55 16.37
N ASP A 126 15.52 -1.64 15.92
CA ASP A 126 15.73 -0.70 14.82
C ASP A 126 15.99 -1.34 13.45
N ARG A 127 15.68 -2.62 13.29
CA ARG A 127 15.73 -3.32 12.01
C ARG A 127 14.40 -3.95 11.67
N VAL A 128 14.09 -3.99 10.40
CA VAL A 128 12.94 -4.73 9.90
C VAL A 128 13.22 -6.22 10.01
N VAL A 129 12.31 -6.92 10.67
CA VAL A 129 12.35 -8.39 10.84
C VAL A 129 11.28 -9.09 10.02
N GLU A 130 10.26 -8.34 9.56
CA GLU A 130 9.20 -8.83 8.69
C GLU A 130 8.75 -7.72 7.75
N MET A 131 8.41 -8.07 6.51
CA MET A 131 7.79 -7.18 5.53
C MET A 131 6.57 -7.86 4.93
N GLN A 132 5.49 -7.11 4.79
CA GLN A 132 4.31 -7.50 4.02
C GLN A 132 4.09 -6.46 2.93
N ALA A 133 4.00 -6.89 1.68
CA ALA A 133 3.92 -5.96 0.56
C ALA A 133 2.96 -6.40 -0.53
N ILE A 134 2.23 -5.43 -1.04
CA ILE A 134 1.43 -5.56 -2.27
C ILE A 134 1.92 -4.51 -3.26
N TRP A 135 2.38 -4.98 -4.42
CA TRP A 135 2.70 -4.14 -5.58
C TRP A 135 1.60 -4.32 -6.62
N ASP A 136 1.01 -3.25 -7.07
CA ASP A 136 -0.11 -3.26 -8.02
C ASP A 136 0.42 -3.47 -9.45
N LEU A 137 0.91 -4.69 -9.73
CA LEU A 137 1.35 -5.10 -11.07
C LEU A 137 0.25 -4.92 -12.12
N PRO A 138 -1.04 -5.23 -11.83
CA PRO A 138 -2.13 -4.93 -12.76
C PRO A 138 -2.19 -3.47 -13.19
N GLU A 139 -1.86 -2.52 -12.33
CA GLU A 139 -1.80 -1.09 -12.70
C GLU A 139 -0.74 -0.83 -13.80
N LEU A 140 0.43 -1.48 -13.70
CA LEU A 140 1.47 -1.42 -14.73
C LEU A 140 1.04 -2.14 -16.01
N MET A 141 0.38 -3.31 -15.88
CA MET A 141 -0.16 -4.06 -17.03
C MET A 141 -1.20 -3.24 -17.80
N MET A 142 -2.07 -2.50 -17.13
CA MET A 142 -3.07 -1.64 -17.79
C MET A 142 -2.41 -0.53 -18.58
N GLN A 143 -1.39 0.14 -18.05
CA GLN A 143 -0.62 1.17 -18.75
C GLN A 143 0.09 0.61 -19.97
N ALA A 144 0.56 -0.63 -19.91
CA ALA A 144 1.22 -1.35 -21.00
C ALA A 144 0.25 -1.94 -22.04
N GLY A 145 -1.06 -1.85 -21.83
CA GLY A 145 -2.06 -2.51 -22.68
C GLY A 145 -2.02 -4.04 -22.61
N ALA A 146 -1.43 -4.59 -21.53
CA ALA A 146 -1.26 -6.03 -21.29
C ALA A 146 -2.27 -6.60 -20.27
N TRP A 147 -3.26 -5.82 -19.86
CA TRP A 147 -4.30 -6.25 -18.93
C TRP A 147 -5.31 -7.15 -19.63
N PRO A 148 -5.47 -8.43 -19.23
CA PRO A 148 -6.32 -9.39 -19.93
C PRO A 148 -7.81 -9.31 -19.57
N MET A 149 -8.17 -8.48 -18.58
CA MET A 149 -9.53 -8.35 -18.06
C MET A 149 -10.21 -7.11 -18.64
N VAL A 150 -11.51 -6.97 -18.34
CA VAL A 150 -12.26 -5.76 -18.69
C VAL A 150 -11.69 -4.54 -17.94
N PRO A 151 -11.90 -3.31 -18.46
CA PRO A 151 -11.53 -2.09 -17.75
C PRO A 151 -12.14 -2.01 -16.36
N SER A 152 -11.46 -1.33 -15.44
CA SER A 152 -11.96 -1.06 -14.09
C SER A 152 -13.28 -0.28 -14.12
N LEU A 153 -14.13 -0.53 -13.13
CA LEU A 153 -15.34 0.27 -12.93
C LEU A 153 -15.02 1.69 -12.47
N GLY A 154 -14.03 1.86 -11.58
CA GLY A 154 -13.45 3.14 -11.19
C GLY A 154 -12.43 3.63 -12.21
N ARG A 155 -11.42 4.37 -11.75
CA ARG A 155 -10.35 4.92 -12.61
C ARG A 155 -8.98 4.50 -12.12
N GLU A 156 -8.12 4.08 -13.03
CA GLU A 156 -6.70 4.02 -12.78
C GLU A 156 -6.14 5.43 -12.85
N MET A 157 -5.37 5.81 -11.83
CA MET A 157 -4.74 7.11 -11.79
C MET A 157 -3.54 7.13 -10.85
N TYR A 158 -2.60 7.99 -11.17
CA TYR A 158 -1.55 8.37 -10.25
C TYR A 158 -2.16 9.13 -9.06
N ILE A 159 -2.00 8.58 -7.85
CA ILE A 159 -2.64 9.12 -6.65
C ILE A 159 -1.85 10.30 -6.12
N SER A 160 -2.53 11.40 -5.89
CA SER A 160 -1.94 12.65 -5.39
C SER A 160 -1.67 12.66 -3.87
N GLY A 161 -2.10 11.61 -3.15
CA GLY A 161 -2.00 11.53 -1.70
C GLY A 161 -3.17 12.18 -0.96
N PRO A 162 -3.09 12.29 0.39
CA PRO A 162 -4.13 12.91 1.21
C PRO A 162 -4.36 14.38 0.84
N ALA A 163 -5.61 14.85 0.95
CA ALA A 163 -5.98 16.23 0.67
C ALA A 163 -5.26 17.26 1.56
N THR A 164 -4.86 16.85 2.76
CA THR A 164 -4.09 17.63 3.73
C THR A 164 -2.60 17.77 3.38
N GLN A 165 -2.10 16.91 2.45
CA GLN A 165 -0.71 16.87 2.00
C GLN A 165 0.33 16.62 3.12
N ASP A 166 -0.09 16.03 4.23
CA ASP A 166 0.73 15.77 5.42
C ASP A 166 1.04 14.28 5.64
N GLY A 167 0.69 13.42 4.67
CA GLY A 167 0.86 11.96 4.78
C GLY A 167 2.31 11.49 4.95
N VAL A 168 3.30 12.33 4.60
CA VAL A 168 4.74 12.08 4.79
C VAL A 168 5.40 13.09 5.72
N SER A 169 4.63 13.95 6.37
CA SER A 169 5.13 14.89 7.37
C SER A 169 5.51 14.16 8.66
N PHE A 170 6.63 14.59 9.26
CA PHE A 170 7.12 14.09 10.54
C PHE A 170 6.85 15.08 11.69
N ASP A 171 5.92 16.01 11.50
CA ASP A 171 5.56 17.01 12.52
C ASP A 171 4.98 16.37 13.77
N THR A 172 5.05 17.12 14.87
CA THR A 172 4.62 16.69 16.19
C THR A 172 3.19 16.16 16.19
N ARG A 173 3.01 14.93 16.62
CA ARG A 173 1.72 14.27 16.70
C ARG A 173 0.99 14.61 17.98
N LYS A 174 -0.31 14.59 17.87
CA LYS A 174 -1.21 14.62 19.03
C LYS A 174 -1.68 13.19 19.27
N ALA A 175 -1.19 12.55 20.34
CA ALA A 175 -1.55 11.18 20.70
C ALA A 175 -3.07 10.98 20.81
N GLU A 176 -3.79 11.98 21.32
CA GLU A 176 -5.25 11.97 21.38
C GLU A 176 -5.92 11.87 20.01
N GLN A 177 -5.41 12.60 19.00
CA GLN A 177 -5.94 12.51 17.64
C GLN A 177 -5.65 11.15 16.99
N SER A 178 -4.51 10.55 17.30
CA SER A 178 -4.15 9.21 16.80
C SER A 178 -5.08 8.16 17.40
N ALA A 179 -5.34 8.21 18.71
CA ALA A 179 -6.28 7.31 19.37
C ALA A 179 -7.70 7.44 18.79
N GLN A 180 -8.18 8.69 18.61
CA GLN A 180 -9.48 8.95 18.00
C GLN A 180 -9.58 8.45 16.57
N SER A 181 -8.51 8.59 15.77
CA SER A 181 -8.46 8.06 14.42
C SER A 181 -8.53 6.54 14.40
N LEU A 182 -7.84 5.87 15.33
CA LEU A 182 -7.89 4.42 15.48
C LEU A 182 -9.31 3.95 15.82
N GLU A 183 -9.99 4.59 16.78
CA GLU A 183 -11.39 4.27 17.12
C GLU A 183 -12.32 4.37 15.91
N ILE A 184 -12.14 5.41 15.06
CA ILE A 184 -12.93 5.58 13.84
C ILE A 184 -12.65 4.43 12.87
N VAL A 185 -11.39 4.05 12.69
CA VAL A 185 -11.01 2.94 11.78
C VAL A 185 -11.57 1.61 12.26
N ILE A 186 -11.43 1.29 13.55
CA ILE A 186 -11.98 0.07 14.15
C ILE A 186 -13.50 0.03 13.98
N GLY A 187 -14.18 1.14 14.32
CA GLY A 187 -15.64 1.25 14.14
C GLY A 187 -16.07 1.06 12.69
N MET A 188 -15.32 1.61 11.74
CA MET A 188 -15.55 1.43 10.31
C MET A 188 -15.41 -0.04 9.89
N LEU A 189 -14.34 -0.72 10.28
CA LEU A 189 -14.12 -2.12 9.94
C LEU A 189 -15.21 -3.02 10.53
N THR A 190 -15.62 -2.76 11.77
CA THR A 190 -16.72 -3.46 12.43
C THR A 190 -18.04 -3.26 11.69
N ASP A 191 -18.37 -2.04 11.28
CA ASP A 191 -19.59 -1.76 10.53
C ASP A 191 -19.54 -2.36 9.11
N LEU A 192 -18.38 -2.33 8.43
CA LEU A 192 -18.18 -2.94 7.11
C LEU A 192 -18.23 -4.47 7.13
N SER A 193 -17.99 -5.11 8.27
CA SER A 193 -18.06 -6.58 8.41
C SER A 193 -19.51 -7.11 8.44
N ARG A 194 -20.52 -6.25 8.64
CA ARG A 194 -21.92 -6.66 8.66
C ARG A 194 -22.36 -7.26 7.33
N HIS A 195 -23.10 -8.37 7.40
CA HIS A 195 -23.49 -9.08 6.19
C HIS A 195 -24.65 -8.38 5.48
N PRO A 196 -24.55 -8.10 4.17
CA PRO A 196 -25.56 -7.34 3.43
C PRO A 196 -26.93 -8.04 3.35
N ALA A 197 -27.00 -9.35 3.58
CA ALA A 197 -28.28 -10.07 3.65
C ALA A 197 -29.19 -9.60 4.80
N GLU A 198 -28.63 -8.91 5.79
CA GLU A 198 -29.38 -8.39 6.95
C GLU A 198 -30.10 -7.05 6.66
N GLY A 199 -29.86 -6.42 5.53
CA GLY A 199 -30.52 -5.15 5.19
C GLY A 199 -29.86 -4.37 4.04
N GLY A 200 -29.08 -5.03 3.21
CA GLY A 200 -28.36 -4.41 2.10
C GLY A 200 -27.11 -3.64 2.53
N PRO A 201 -26.46 -2.91 1.61
CA PRO A 201 -25.21 -2.20 1.88
C PRO A 201 -25.33 -1.08 2.93
N GLU A 202 -26.54 -0.62 3.22
CA GLU A 202 -26.83 0.45 4.19
C GLU A 202 -26.48 0.05 5.62
N ILE A 203 -26.57 -1.22 5.98
CA ILE A 203 -26.23 -1.70 7.33
C ILE A 203 -24.74 -1.55 7.66
N MET A 204 -23.89 -1.47 6.63
CA MET A 204 -22.44 -1.28 6.78
C MET A 204 -22.07 0.14 7.21
N GLN A 205 -22.99 1.09 7.17
CA GLN A 205 -22.89 2.46 7.70
C GLN A 205 -21.56 3.20 7.38
N ALA A 206 -20.91 2.89 6.26
CA ALA A 206 -19.59 3.44 5.91
C ALA A 206 -19.58 4.99 5.87
N GLU A 207 -20.71 5.62 5.52
CA GLU A 207 -20.88 7.09 5.53
C GLU A 207 -20.61 7.72 6.90
N LYS A 208 -20.86 7.00 7.97
CA LYS A 208 -20.69 7.48 9.35
C LYS A 208 -19.21 7.73 9.71
N HIS A 209 -18.31 7.02 9.05
CA HIS A 209 -16.89 7.01 9.36
C HIS A 209 -16.03 7.83 8.39
N TRP A 210 -16.56 8.17 7.21
CA TRP A 210 -15.76 8.75 6.14
C TRP A 210 -15.99 10.25 5.96
N ASP A 211 -14.90 10.98 5.75
CA ASP A 211 -14.97 12.38 5.32
C ASP A 211 -15.68 12.46 3.96
N PRO A 212 -16.57 13.43 3.73
CA PRO A 212 -17.25 13.62 2.44
C PRO A 212 -16.31 13.74 1.24
N ARG A 213 -15.05 14.14 1.46
CA ARG A 213 -14.01 14.27 0.43
C ARG A 213 -13.16 13.01 0.26
N VAL A 214 -13.55 11.89 0.87
CA VAL A 214 -12.79 10.64 0.79
C VAL A 214 -12.52 10.24 -0.66
N ASN A 215 -11.33 9.71 -0.91
CA ASN A 215 -11.02 8.96 -2.11
C ASN A 215 -10.87 7.49 -1.73
N TRP A 216 -11.58 6.64 -2.43
CA TRP A 216 -11.38 5.20 -2.39
C TRP A 216 -10.30 4.81 -3.39
N TYR A 217 -9.19 4.29 -2.91
CA TYR A 217 -8.07 3.86 -3.73
C TYR A 217 -8.14 2.36 -3.98
N GLY A 218 -9.16 1.91 -4.71
CA GLY A 218 -9.25 0.52 -5.13
C GLY A 218 -8.05 0.13 -5.99
N PRO A 219 -7.54 -1.12 -5.89
CA PRO A 219 -6.46 -1.60 -6.76
C PRO A 219 -6.90 -1.64 -8.21
N ALA A 220 -5.94 -1.79 -9.13
CA ALA A 220 -6.24 -1.95 -10.55
C ALA A 220 -7.19 -3.13 -10.78
N GLY A 221 -8.13 -2.95 -11.69
CA GLY A 221 -9.28 -3.86 -11.89
C GLY A 221 -10.52 -3.44 -11.12
N ILE A 222 -10.40 -2.77 -9.97
CA ILE A 222 -11.49 -2.11 -9.24
C ILE A 222 -11.46 -0.60 -9.55
N GLY A 223 -10.33 0.04 -9.37
CA GLY A 223 -10.09 1.45 -9.64
C GLY A 223 -10.49 2.39 -8.53
N THR A 224 -10.05 3.63 -8.67
CA THR A 224 -10.26 4.73 -7.74
C THR A 224 -11.64 5.35 -7.90
N ALA A 225 -12.26 5.74 -6.79
CA ALA A 225 -13.54 6.43 -6.76
C ALA A 225 -13.52 7.63 -5.79
N ARG A 226 -14.33 8.65 -6.09
CA ARG A 226 -14.42 9.88 -5.30
C ARG A 226 -15.67 9.90 -4.45
N GLY A 227 -15.50 10.20 -3.16
CA GLY A 227 -16.59 10.33 -2.20
C GLY A 227 -17.29 9.01 -1.89
N PHE A 228 -18.19 9.04 -0.92
CA PHE A 228 -18.94 7.85 -0.55
C PHE A 228 -19.85 7.33 -1.69
N ALA A 229 -20.51 8.20 -2.41
CA ALA A 229 -21.35 7.82 -3.54
C ALA A 229 -20.55 7.12 -4.65
N GLY A 230 -19.33 7.60 -4.95
CA GLY A 230 -18.43 6.95 -5.90
C GLY A 230 -17.96 5.59 -5.43
N PHE A 231 -17.55 5.45 -4.17
CA PHE A 231 -17.23 4.16 -3.57
C PHE A 231 -18.40 3.16 -3.69
N ARG A 232 -19.63 3.58 -3.31
CA ARG A 232 -20.81 2.74 -3.35
C ARG A 232 -21.12 2.27 -4.77
N HIS A 233 -21.08 3.18 -5.73
CA HIS A 233 -21.45 2.90 -7.11
C HIS A 233 -20.43 2.05 -7.87
N TRP A 234 -19.13 2.37 -7.72
CA TRP A 234 -18.08 1.75 -8.52
C TRP A 234 -17.38 0.57 -7.82
N HIS A 235 -17.56 0.41 -6.51
CA HIS A 235 -16.96 -0.70 -5.77
C HIS A 235 -17.97 -1.47 -4.92
N GLN A 236 -18.59 -0.85 -3.91
CA GLN A 236 -19.33 -1.59 -2.89
C GLN A 236 -20.48 -2.44 -3.48
N ILE A 237 -21.37 -1.83 -4.24
CA ILE A 237 -22.55 -2.55 -4.83
C ILE A 237 -22.10 -3.60 -5.85
N PRO A 238 -21.22 -3.31 -6.83
CA PRO A 238 -20.70 -4.33 -7.74
C PRO A 238 -20.04 -5.51 -7.02
N PHE A 239 -19.25 -5.22 -5.97
CA PHE A 239 -18.57 -6.25 -5.19
C PHE A 239 -19.53 -7.16 -4.43
N LEU A 240 -20.54 -6.58 -3.78
CA LEU A 240 -21.58 -7.33 -3.08
C LEU A 240 -22.41 -8.19 -4.04
N ASN A 241 -22.69 -7.70 -5.24
CA ASN A 241 -23.41 -8.47 -6.26
C ASN A 241 -22.58 -9.63 -6.82
N ALA A 242 -21.25 -9.43 -6.94
CA ALA A 242 -20.35 -10.47 -7.45
C ALA A 242 -20.06 -11.56 -6.42
N MET A 243 -20.07 -11.22 -5.14
CA MET A 243 -19.76 -12.13 -4.01
C MET A 243 -20.83 -11.98 -2.91
N PRO A 244 -22.08 -12.44 -3.15
CA PRO A 244 -23.19 -12.23 -2.23
C PRO A 244 -23.09 -13.02 -0.93
N ASP A 245 -22.27 -14.08 -0.93
CA ASP A 245 -22.04 -14.98 0.20
C ASP A 245 -20.72 -14.70 0.94
N ARG A 246 -20.05 -13.59 0.63
CA ARG A 246 -18.81 -13.23 1.30
C ARG A 246 -19.05 -12.99 2.79
N GLY A 247 -18.13 -13.43 3.61
CA GLY A 247 -18.06 -13.13 5.04
C GLY A 247 -16.72 -12.50 5.40
N GLN A 248 -16.69 -11.81 6.53
CA GLN A 248 -15.47 -11.36 7.17
C GLN A 248 -15.55 -11.77 8.64
N TYR A 249 -14.51 -12.44 9.13
CA TYR A 249 -14.40 -12.82 10.55
C TYR A 249 -13.67 -11.66 11.25
N VAL A 250 -14.41 -10.92 12.08
CA VAL A 250 -13.87 -9.76 12.81
C VAL A 250 -12.85 -10.20 13.87
N ASP A 251 -13.02 -11.39 14.41
CA ASP A 251 -12.14 -11.96 15.44
C ASP A 251 -10.73 -12.33 14.91
N GLU A 252 -10.55 -12.35 13.57
CA GLU A 252 -9.27 -12.59 12.91
C GLU A 252 -8.59 -11.27 12.44
N ILE A 253 -9.21 -10.13 12.69
CA ILE A 253 -8.60 -8.83 12.35
C ILE A 253 -7.76 -8.38 13.55
N GLU A 254 -6.45 -8.51 13.42
CA GLU A 254 -5.48 -7.90 14.33
C GLU A 254 -5.34 -6.40 14.00
N TYR A 255 -5.58 -5.55 15.01
CA TYR A 255 -5.56 -4.09 14.87
C TYR A 255 -4.24 -3.49 15.35
#